data_01a5f30a13842db85229adeea359981a
#
_entry.id   01a5f30a13842db85229adeea359981a
#
_cell.length_a   1.000
_cell.length_b   1.000
_cell.length_c   1.000
_cell.angle_alpha   90.00
_cell.angle_beta   90.00
_cell.angle_gamma   90.00
#
_symmetry.space_group_name_H-M   'P 1'
#
loop_
_entity.id
_entity.type
_entity.pdbx_description
1 polymer ?
#
loop_
_entity_poly.entity_id
_entity_poly.type
_entity_poly.pdbx_seq_one_letter_code
_entity_poly.pdbx_strand_id
1 'polypeptide(L)'
;RGRYMSEGEYVNLRPFIADKHSPEQIDEASDAYDTIDFLVREVAGNNGRVGIYGNSYPGFYALMAAASGHPALKAASPQAPVTDWFMGDDTHHNGVLFLRDAFSFIGGSFGRPMDNPTTEAAAAPRYVRTDEYDFFLRKATVDSLTQLLGDTVRFWNEMMRHPDYDDWWRERCSVSAMHDLRPAILVVGGLFDAEDCYGAWTTYASIRRQSPRTSCRMVAGPWVHGGWRSSNGGNRLGKMRFGDASLTDYYQQRIEVPFF
;
A
#
# COMPACT_ATOMS: atom_id res chain seq x y z
N ARG A 1 2.56 3.45 13.51
CA ARG A 1 2.28 3.84 14.91
C ARG A 1 0.86 3.47 15.34
N GLY A 2 0.61 3.43 16.65
CA GLY A 2 -0.72 3.24 17.23
C GLY A 2 -1.31 1.84 17.09
N ARG A 3 -0.48 0.81 16.82
CA ARG A 3 -0.92 -0.59 16.79
C ARG A 3 0.12 -1.51 17.40
N TYR A 4 -0.35 -2.55 18.07
CA TYR A 4 0.48 -3.55 18.74
C TYR A 4 1.47 -2.90 19.71
N MET A 5 2.75 -3.12 19.53
CA MET A 5 3.80 -2.56 20.37
C MET A 5 4.21 -1.12 20.01
N SER A 6 3.59 -0.53 19.00
CA SER A 6 3.84 0.86 18.61
C SER A 6 2.91 1.82 19.35
N GLU A 7 3.48 2.83 19.97
CA GLU A 7 2.76 3.93 20.62
C GLU A 7 2.16 4.91 19.59
N GLY A 8 1.33 5.84 20.09
CA GLY A 8 0.69 6.89 19.31
C GLY A 8 -0.68 6.51 18.76
N GLU A 9 -1.27 7.39 17.97
CA GLU A 9 -2.58 7.17 17.37
C GLU A 9 -2.49 6.45 16.04
N TYR A 10 -3.31 5.40 15.88
CA TYR A 10 -3.46 4.71 14.60
C TYR A 10 -4.45 5.45 13.70
N VAL A 11 -3.94 5.93 12.57
CA VAL A 11 -4.74 6.54 11.50
C VAL A 11 -4.37 5.86 10.19
N ASN A 12 -5.37 5.39 9.44
CA ASN A 12 -5.14 4.86 8.10
C ASN A 12 -4.95 6.03 7.12
N LEU A 13 -3.93 5.91 6.25
CA LEU A 13 -3.72 6.84 5.15
C LEU A 13 -3.71 8.31 5.56
N ARG A 14 -2.71 8.70 6.32
CA ARG A 14 -2.49 10.14 6.53
C ARG A 14 -2.14 10.81 5.21
N PRO A 15 -2.76 11.96 4.88
CA PRO A 15 -2.36 12.77 3.75
C PRO A 15 -0.86 13.10 3.79
N PHE A 16 -0.21 13.09 2.64
CA PHE A 16 1.18 13.54 2.53
C PHE A 16 1.25 15.05 2.76
N ILE A 17 2.15 15.48 3.63
CA ILE A 17 2.38 16.88 3.95
C ILE A 17 3.71 17.31 3.34
N ALA A 18 3.67 18.06 2.22
CA ALA A 18 4.87 18.49 1.52
C ALA A 18 5.69 19.48 2.35
N ASP A 19 5.01 20.46 2.93
CA ASP A 19 5.64 21.52 3.73
C ASP A 19 5.21 21.40 5.18
N LYS A 20 6.02 20.73 5.99
CA LYS A 20 5.78 20.58 7.43
C LYS A 20 6.34 21.79 8.17
N HIS A 21 5.48 22.42 8.97
CA HIS A 21 5.83 23.62 9.74
C HIS A 21 5.92 23.35 11.25
N SER A 22 5.54 22.16 11.70
CA SER A 22 5.64 21.77 13.10
C SER A 22 5.88 20.27 13.27
N PRO A 23 6.48 19.83 14.40
CA PRO A 23 6.70 18.41 14.69
C PRO A 23 5.42 17.59 14.83
N GLU A 24 4.29 18.23 15.09
CA GLU A 24 2.98 17.58 15.23
C GLU A 24 2.35 17.21 13.87
N GLN A 25 2.86 17.78 12.78
CA GLN A 25 2.44 17.44 11.42
C GLN A 25 3.09 16.13 10.96
N ILE A 26 2.44 15.04 11.29
CA ILE A 26 2.93 13.68 11.09
C ILE A 26 2.20 13.03 9.90
N ASP A 27 2.97 12.40 9.03
CA ASP A 27 2.50 11.53 7.96
C ASP A 27 3.38 10.27 7.85
N GLU A 28 3.08 9.42 6.88
CA GLU A 28 3.83 8.17 6.69
C GLU A 28 5.28 8.43 6.22
N ALA A 29 5.53 9.56 5.56
CA ALA A 29 6.88 9.94 5.14
C ALA A 29 7.75 10.36 6.33
N SER A 30 7.20 11.10 7.31
CA SER A 30 7.94 11.45 8.52
C SER A 30 8.22 10.24 9.40
N ASP A 31 7.25 9.33 9.57
CA ASP A 31 7.46 8.09 10.31
C ASP A 31 8.54 7.20 9.66
N ALA A 32 8.56 7.17 8.33
CA ALA A 32 9.62 6.46 7.59
C ALA A 32 10.99 7.14 7.74
N TYR A 33 11.03 8.49 7.73
CA TYR A 33 12.26 9.24 7.97
C TYR A 33 12.88 8.90 9.32
N ASP A 34 12.08 8.99 10.38
CA ASP A 34 12.54 8.70 11.75
C ASP A 34 12.97 7.24 11.91
N THR A 35 12.26 6.31 11.26
CA THR A 35 12.63 4.89 11.26
C THR A 35 13.98 4.67 10.59
N ILE A 36 14.23 5.30 9.43
CA ILE A 36 15.52 5.18 8.71
C ILE A 36 16.63 5.79 9.53
N ASP A 37 16.40 6.96 10.13
CA ASP A 37 17.37 7.64 10.98
C ASP A 37 17.76 6.79 12.20
N PHE A 38 16.76 6.18 12.86
CA PHE A 38 17.00 5.21 13.93
C PHE A 38 17.86 4.03 13.47
N LEU A 39 17.49 3.40 12.34
CA LEU A 39 18.23 2.24 11.83
C LEU A 39 19.70 2.57 11.54
N VAL A 40 19.99 3.73 10.97
CA VAL A 40 21.35 4.14 10.64
C VAL A 40 22.16 4.47 11.89
N ARG A 41 21.53 5.05 12.91
CA ARG A 41 22.25 5.42 14.15
C ARG A 41 22.42 4.28 15.12
N GLU A 42 21.39 3.44 15.29
CA GLU A 42 21.31 2.50 16.42
C GLU A 42 21.66 1.06 16.04
N VAL A 43 21.51 0.67 14.76
CA VAL A 43 21.81 -0.71 14.34
C VAL A 43 23.28 -0.86 14.07
N ALA A 44 23.98 -1.60 14.93
CA ALA A 44 25.41 -1.83 14.79
C ALA A 44 25.76 -2.57 13.48
N GLY A 45 26.88 -2.19 12.87
CA GLY A 45 27.39 -2.82 11.65
C GLY A 45 26.66 -2.43 10.35
N ASN A 46 25.74 -1.47 10.38
CA ASN A 46 25.15 -0.94 9.15
C ASN A 46 26.18 -0.12 8.36
N ASN A 47 25.96 0.02 7.06
CA ASN A 47 26.83 0.76 6.15
C ASN A 47 26.36 2.19 5.87
N GLY A 48 25.37 2.70 6.60
CA GLY A 48 24.77 4.01 6.40
C GLY A 48 23.87 4.12 5.16
N ARG A 49 23.48 2.99 4.57
CA ARG A 49 22.61 2.93 3.40
C ARG A 49 21.39 2.07 3.69
N VAL A 50 20.23 2.53 3.27
CA VAL A 50 18.97 1.83 3.48
C VAL A 50 18.29 1.62 2.11
N GLY A 51 17.74 0.43 1.94
CA GLY A 51 16.79 0.09 0.89
C GLY A 51 15.43 -0.24 1.51
N ILE A 52 14.36 0.08 0.80
CA ILE A 52 12.99 -0.24 1.23
C ILE A 52 12.20 -0.88 0.09
N TYR A 53 11.40 -1.87 0.41
CA TYR A 53 10.40 -2.39 -0.51
C TYR A 53 9.14 -2.80 0.25
N GLY A 54 8.04 -2.87 -0.47
CA GLY A 54 6.76 -3.34 0.06
C GLY A 54 5.79 -3.61 -1.07
N ASN A 55 4.85 -4.52 -0.83
CA ASN A 55 3.81 -4.89 -1.78
C ASN A 55 2.46 -4.40 -1.28
N SER A 56 1.61 -3.84 -2.15
CA SER A 56 0.26 -3.39 -1.80
C SER A 56 0.29 -2.16 -0.88
N TYR A 57 -0.40 -2.17 0.23
CA TYR A 57 -0.33 -1.12 1.25
C TYR A 57 1.11 -0.85 1.72
N PRO A 58 1.97 -1.86 1.99
CA PRO A 58 3.41 -1.64 2.19
C PRO A 58 4.14 -1.06 0.96
N GLY A 59 3.61 -1.24 -0.25
CA GLY A 59 4.09 -0.54 -1.46
C GLY A 59 3.85 0.97 -1.41
N PHE A 60 2.70 1.37 -0.91
CA PHE A 60 2.43 2.78 -0.56
C PHE A 60 3.43 3.28 0.49
N TYR A 61 3.71 2.52 1.56
CA TYR A 61 4.71 2.93 2.54
C TYR A 61 6.12 3.05 1.95
N ALA A 62 6.51 2.18 1.03
CA ALA A 62 7.79 2.28 0.34
C ALA A 62 7.88 3.57 -0.50
N LEU A 63 6.77 4.01 -1.10
CA LEU A 63 6.69 5.27 -1.82
C LEU A 63 6.77 6.47 -0.87
N MET A 64 6.05 6.44 0.25
CA MET A 64 6.13 7.50 1.27
C MET A 64 7.53 7.61 1.86
N ALA A 65 8.23 6.51 2.08
CA ALA A 65 9.62 6.53 2.49
C ALA A 65 10.52 7.18 1.43
N ALA A 66 10.29 6.92 0.15
CA ALA A 66 11.02 7.59 -0.93
C ALA A 66 10.79 9.11 -0.92
N ALA A 67 9.57 9.54 -0.62
CA ALA A 67 9.19 10.95 -0.48
C ALA A 67 9.72 11.61 0.79
N SER A 68 10.15 10.84 1.79
CA SER A 68 10.69 11.39 3.05
C SER A 68 11.96 12.21 2.87
N GLY A 69 12.69 12.01 1.77
CA GLY A 69 13.92 12.71 1.46
C GLY A 69 15.12 12.31 2.32
N HIS A 70 15.02 11.24 3.13
CA HIS A 70 16.11 10.82 4.02
C HIS A 70 17.38 10.47 3.22
N PRO A 71 18.57 11.05 3.57
CA PRO A 71 19.77 10.91 2.76
C PRO A 71 20.35 9.50 2.73
N ALA A 72 20.09 8.67 3.74
CA ALA A 72 20.53 7.28 3.77
C ALA A 72 19.68 6.36 2.88
N LEU A 73 18.46 6.73 2.50
CA LEU A 73 17.64 5.92 1.62
C LEU A 73 18.18 5.99 0.18
N LYS A 74 18.66 4.88 -0.34
CA LYS A 74 19.31 4.79 -1.66
C LYS A 74 18.47 4.11 -2.71
N ALA A 75 17.62 3.17 -2.30
CA ALA A 75 16.76 2.40 -3.18
C ALA A 75 15.38 2.21 -2.57
N ALA A 76 14.33 2.33 -3.37
CA ALA A 76 12.96 2.03 -2.96
C ALA A 76 12.24 1.24 -4.04
N SER A 77 11.55 0.17 -3.65
CA SER A 77 10.74 -0.63 -4.58
C SER A 77 9.28 -0.67 -4.12
N PRO A 78 8.47 0.32 -4.54
CA PRO A 78 7.02 0.24 -4.42
C PRO A 78 6.48 -0.82 -5.39
N GLN A 79 5.92 -1.89 -4.83
CA GLN A 79 5.41 -3.04 -5.55
C GLN A 79 3.89 -3.09 -5.43
N ALA A 80 3.18 -3.08 -6.56
CA ALA A 80 1.73 -2.88 -6.57
C ALA A 80 1.29 -1.84 -5.52
N PRO A 81 1.85 -0.62 -5.54
CA PRO A 81 1.55 0.36 -4.52
C PRO A 81 0.12 0.87 -4.71
N VAL A 82 -0.60 1.02 -3.63
CA VAL A 82 -1.86 1.77 -3.65
C VAL A 82 -1.52 3.24 -3.87
N THR A 83 -2.08 3.83 -4.92
CA THR A 83 -1.76 5.20 -5.32
C THR A 83 -2.97 6.12 -5.25
N ASP A 84 -4.10 5.69 -5.79
CA ASP A 84 -5.36 6.41 -5.72
C ASP A 84 -6.49 5.44 -5.39
N TRP A 85 -6.94 5.49 -4.17
CA TRP A 85 -7.96 4.61 -3.59
C TRP A 85 -9.34 4.73 -4.25
N PHE A 86 -9.61 5.84 -4.93
CA PHE A 86 -10.89 6.07 -5.57
C PHE A 86 -10.87 5.78 -7.08
N MET A 87 -9.73 5.98 -7.72
CA MET A 87 -9.68 5.88 -9.18
C MET A 87 -9.37 4.47 -9.68
N GLY A 88 -8.61 3.67 -8.92
CA GLY A 88 -8.22 2.39 -9.49
C GLY A 88 -7.56 1.37 -8.57
N ASP A 89 -7.43 1.69 -7.27
CA ASP A 89 -6.77 0.79 -6.33
C ASP A 89 -7.70 0.42 -5.18
N ASP A 90 -7.67 -0.82 -4.71
CA ASP A 90 -8.32 -1.43 -3.55
C ASP A 90 -9.83 -1.15 -3.38
N THR A 91 -10.25 0.10 -3.29
CA THR A 91 -11.61 0.42 -2.85
C THR A 91 -12.59 0.76 -3.96
N HIS A 92 -12.12 1.42 -5.01
CA HIS A 92 -12.95 1.80 -6.15
C HIS A 92 -12.18 1.62 -7.45
N HIS A 93 -12.92 1.33 -8.53
CA HIS A 93 -12.38 1.35 -9.88
C HIS A 93 -13.17 2.37 -10.71
N ASN A 94 -12.51 3.45 -11.12
CA ASN A 94 -13.11 4.60 -11.79
C ASN A 94 -14.34 5.15 -11.03
N GLY A 95 -14.25 5.22 -9.70
CA GLY A 95 -15.33 5.70 -8.83
C GLY A 95 -16.42 4.69 -8.50
N VAL A 96 -16.35 3.48 -9.04
CA VAL A 96 -17.28 2.40 -8.68
C VAL A 96 -16.71 1.63 -7.49
N LEU A 97 -17.47 1.57 -6.39
CA LEU A 97 -17.08 0.83 -5.18
C LEU A 97 -16.85 -0.65 -5.51
N PHE A 98 -15.66 -1.13 -5.24
CA PHE A 98 -15.28 -2.53 -5.38
C PHE A 98 -15.73 -3.32 -4.14
N LEU A 99 -17.05 -3.44 -4.00
CA LEU A 99 -17.78 -3.77 -2.78
C LEU A 99 -17.23 -4.98 -2.03
N ARG A 100 -17.03 -6.09 -2.73
CA ARG A 100 -16.60 -7.35 -2.12
C ARG A 100 -15.22 -7.22 -1.49
N ASP A 101 -14.28 -6.71 -2.28
CA ASP A 101 -12.87 -6.63 -1.87
C ASP A 101 -12.66 -5.50 -0.87
N ALA A 102 -13.22 -4.31 -1.12
CA ALA A 102 -13.17 -3.20 -0.17
C ALA A 102 -13.74 -3.59 1.20
N PHE A 103 -14.93 -4.22 1.25
CA PHE A 103 -15.53 -4.65 2.50
C PHE A 103 -14.72 -5.73 3.20
N SER A 104 -14.20 -6.72 2.45
CA SER A 104 -13.43 -7.82 3.00
C SER A 104 -12.09 -7.35 3.55
N PHE A 105 -11.39 -6.51 2.80
CA PHE A 105 -10.07 -6.00 3.16
C PHE A 105 -10.16 -4.96 4.27
N ILE A 106 -10.95 -3.90 4.08
CA ILE A 106 -11.06 -2.82 5.07
C ILE A 106 -11.78 -3.32 6.33
N GLY A 107 -12.91 -3.99 6.18
CA GLY A 107 -13.65 -4.53 7.32
C GLY A 107 -12.91 -5.60 8.11
N GLY A 108 -12.01 -6.35 7.46
CA GLY A 108 -11.19 -7.39 8.07
C GLY A 108 -9.87 -6.92 8.67
N SER A 109 -9.18 -6.01 7.98
CA SER A 109 -7.78 -5.68 8.26
C SER A 109 -7.56 -4.27 8.79
N PHE A 110 -8.43 -3.32 8.46
CA PHE A 110 -8.25 -1.92 8.81
C PHE A 110 -8.84 -1.60 10.19
N GLY A 111 -7.99 -1.27 11.06
CA GLY A 111 -8.17 -0.38 12.16
C GLY A 111 -9.29 -0.58 13.15
N ARG A 112 -9.38 -1.74 13.78
CA ARG A 112 -10.07 -1.77 15.06
C ARG A 112 -9.21 -1.09 16.10
N PRO A 113 -9.80 -0.26 16.97
CA PRO A 113 -9.09 0.30 18.11
C PRO A 113 -8.43 -0.81 18.92
N MET A 114 -7.22 -0.58 19.35
CA MET A 114 -6.47 -1.46 20.25
C MET A 114 -5.86 -0.59 21.34
N ASP A 115 -5.83 -1.12 22.54
CA ASP A 115 -5.03 -0.50 23.61
C ASP A 115 -3.56 -0.77 23.32
N ASN A 116 -2.75 0.25 23.13
CA ASN A 116 -1.34 0.16 22.81
C ASN A 116 -0.46 0.62 23.98
N PRO A 117 0.74 0.05 24.16
CA PRO A 117 1.29 -1.12 23.44
C PRO A 117 0.65 -2.44 23.87
N THR A 118 0.46 -3.37 22.94
CA THR A 118 -0.08 -4.71 23.21
C THR A 118 0.46 -5.76 22.25
N THR A 119 0.58 -7.00 22.71
CA THR A 119 0.86 -8.18 21.87
C THR A 119 -0.42 -8.93 21.47
N GLU A 120 -1.57 -8.50 21.94
CA GLU A 120 -2.85 -9.12 21.61
C GLU A 120 -3.25 -8.82 20.16
N ALA A 121 -3.85 -9.81 19.52
CA ALA A 121 -4.38 -9.64 18.17
C ALA A 121 -5.66 -8.79 18.21
N ALA A 122 -5.83 -7.94 17.19
CA ALA A 122 -7.10 -7.23 17.01
C ALA A 122 -8.26 -8.22 16.88
N ALA A 123 -9.38 -7.91 17.52
CA ALA A 123 -10.56 -8.76 17.49
C ALA A 123 -11.03 -8.99 16.04
N ALA A 124 -11.28 -10.26 15.68
CA ALA A 124 -11.81 -10.61 14.37
C ALA A 124 -13.23 -10.04 14.16
N PRO A 125 -13.66 -9.80 12.91
CA PRO A 125 -15.04 -9.44 12.61
C PRO A 125 -16.02 -10.48 13.16
N ARG A 126 -17.09 -10.02 13.80
CA ARG A 126 -18.13 -10.89 14.38
C ARG A 126 -19.23 -11.24 13.37
N TYR A 127 -18.85 -11.60 12.16
CA TYR A 127 -19.81 -12.06 11.15
C TYR A 127 -19.25 -13.25 10.38
N VAL A 128 -20.15 -14.15 9.97
CA VAL A 128 -19.80 -15.35 9.21
C VAL A 128 -20.26 -15.19 7.78
N ARG A 129 -19.38 -15.50 6.84
CA ARG A 129 -19.67 -15.57 5.41
C ARG A 129 -19.38 -17.00 4.94
N THR A 130 -20.43 -17.78 4.74
CA THR A 130 -20.32 -19.14 4.17
C THR A 130 -20.40 -19.10 2.65
N ASP A 131 -21.22 -18.20 2.10
CA ASP A 131 -21.33 -17.86 0.69
C ASP A 131 -21.32 -16.33 0.55
N GLU A 132 -20.39 -15.80 -0.23
CA GLU A 132 -20.22 -14.35 -0.35
C GLU A 132 -21.35 -13.70 -1.15
N TYR A 133 -21.81 -14.33 -2.24
CA TYR A 133 -22.90 -13.78 -3.02
C TYR A 133 -24.18 -13.66 -2.19
N ASP A 134 -24.54 -14.74 -1.49
CA ASP A 134 -25.70 -14.77 -0.61
C ASP A 134 -25.59 -13.76 0.55
N PHE A 135 -24.38 -13.61 1.11
CA PHE A 135 -24.12 -12.64 2.16
C PHE A 135 -24.40 -11.20 1.70
N PHE A 136 -23.82 -10.77 0.58
CA PHE A 136 -24.03 -9.41 0.06
C PHE A 136 -25.46 -9.19 -0.41
N LEU A 137 -26.09 -10.20 -1.04
CA LEU A 137 -27.48 -10.14 -1.45
C LEU A 137 -28.41 -9.90 -0.26
N ARG A 138 -28.20 -10.61 0.84
CA ARG A 138 -29.03 -10.44 2.07
C ARG A 138 -28.77 -9.12 2.79
N LYS A 139 -27.59 -8.55 2.68
CA LYS A 139 -27.30 -7.23 3.26
C LYS A 139 -27.97 -6.10 2.48
N ALA A 140 -28.19 -6.29 1.20
CA ALA A 140 -28.94 -5.45 0.29
C ALA A 140 -28.39 -4.02 0.09
N THR A 141 -27.83 -3.39 1.11
CA THR A 141 -27.32 -2.01 1.06
C THR A 141 -25.97 -1.86 1.73
N VAL A 142 -25.19 -0.89 1.29
CA VAL A 142 -23.91 -0.51 1.92
C VAL A 142 -24.12 -0.05 3.37
N ASP A 143 -25.24 0.60 3.65
CA ASP A 143 -25.58 1.02 5.02
C ASP A 143 -25.72 -0.17 5.97
N SER A 144 -26.32 -1.27 5.52
CA SER A 144 -26.39 -2.52 6.31
C SER A 144 -25.01 -3.13 6.60
N LEU A 145 -24.06 -2.96 5.69
CA LEU A 145 -22.66 -3.37 5.91
C LEU A 145 -21.97 -2.43 6.93
N THR A 146 -22.20 -1.14 6.83
CA THR A 146 -21.72 -0.14 7.77
C THR A 146 -22.24 -0.42 9.19
N GLN A 147 -23.53 -0.70 9.34
CA GLN A 147 -24.10 -1.09 10.63
C GLN A 147 -23.49 -2.37 11.19
N LEU A 148 -23.14 -3.33 10.33
CA LEU A 148 -22.49 -4.58 10.76
C LEU A 148 -21.08 -4.35 11.31
N LEU A 149 -20.31 -3.41 10.75
CA LEU A 149 -18.99 -3.03 11.24
C LEU A 149 -19.07 -2.09 12.45
N GLY A 150 -20.14 -1.31 12.56
CA GLY A 150 -20.34 -0.30 13.60
C GLY A 150 -19.19 0.74 13.58
N ASP A 151 -18.83 1.26 14.75
CA ASP A 151 -17.79 2.29 14.89
C ASP A 151 -16.35 1.70 14.95
N THR A 152 -16.22 0.39 14.81
CA THR A 152 -14.93 -0.29 15.03
C THR A 152 -13.96 -0.12 13.87
N VAL A 153 -14.42 0.16 12.66
CA VAL A 153 -13.59 0.36 11.46
C VAL A 153 -13.76 1.81 10.98
N ARG A 154 -13.04 2.73 11.61
CA ARG A 154 -13.15 4.16 11.33
C ARG A 154 -12.96 4.49 9.85
N PHE A 155 -11.97 3.87 9.20
CA PHE A 155 -11.68 4.15 7.78
C PHE A 155 -12.85 3.79 6.87
N TRP A 156 -13.56 2.67 7.12
CA TRP A 156 -14.77 2.33 6.39
C TRP A 156 -15.84 3.41 6.56
N ASN A 157 -16.06 3.86 7.79
CA ASN A 157 -17.08 4.86 8.08
C ASN A 157 -16.76 6.22 7.43
N GLU A 158 -15.49 6.61 7.40
CA GLU A 158 -15.03 7.81 6.69
C GLU A 158 -15.24 7.67 5.18
N MET A 159 -14.79 6.56 4.60
CA MET A 159 -14.97 6.26 3.18
C MET A 159 -16.45 6.34 2.75
N MET A 160 -17.37 5.82 3.56
CA MET A 160 -18.81 5.87 3.28
C MET A 160 -19.41 7.27 3.39
N ARG A 161 -18.76 8.22 4.07
CA ARG A 161 -19.15 9.64 4.09
C ARG A 161 -18.67 10.42 2.87
N HIS A 162 -17.74 9.85 2.11
CA HIS A 162 -17.13 10.44 0.92
C HIS A 162 -17.41 9.57 -0.33
N PRO A 163 -18.69 9.51 -0.79
CA PRO A 163 -19.08 8.66 -1.90
C PRO A 163 -18.60 9.17 -3.27
N ASP A 164 -18.19 10.43 -3.34
CA ASP A 164 -17.67 11.09 -4.53
C ASP A 164 -16.18 11.36 -4.40
N TYR A 165 -15.50 11.59 -5.55
CA TYR A 165 -14.08 11.94 -5.57
C TYR A 165 -13.87 13.39 -5.13
N ASP A 166 -13.92 13.60 -3.83
CA ASP A 166 -13.75 14.89 -3.17
C ASP A 166 -12.31 15.11 -2.67
N ASP A 167 -12.10 16.17 -1.87
CA ASP A 167 -10.78 16.50 -1.35
C ASP A 167 -10.28 15.47 -0.34
N TRP A 168 -11.16 14.78 0.38
CA TRP A 168 -10.77 13.71 1.30
C TRP A 168 -10.00 12.59 0.57
N TRP A 169 -10.43 12.20 -0.64
CA TRP A 169 -9.72 11.22 -1.48
C TRP A 169 -8.47 11.81 -2.12
N ARG A 170 -8.56 13.04 -2.65
CA ARG A 170 -7.44 13.71 -3.34
C ARG A 170 -6.24 13.90 -2.44
N GLU A 171 -6.47 14.28 -1.17
CA GLU A 171 -5.40 14.44 -0.18
C GLU A 171 -4.69 13.12 0.15
N ARG A 172 -5.38 12.00 -0.01
CA ARG A 172 -4.84 10.65 0.22
C ARG A 172 -4.24 10.00 -1.01
N CYS A 173 -4.35 10.65 -2.17
CA CYS A 173 -3.70 10.21 -3.39
C CYS A 173 -2.18 10.47 -3.29
N SER A 174 -1.37 9.40 -3.38
CA SER A 174 0.07 9.47 -3.20
C SER A 174 0.83 10.15 -4.35
N VAL A 175 0.15 10.51 -5.43
CA VAL A 175 0.76 11.19 -6.59
C VAL A 175 1.39 12.51 -6.18
N SER A 176 0.82 13.23 -5.21
CA SER A 176 1.36 14.49 -4.68
C SER A 176 2.74 14.34 -4.01
N ALA A 177 3.09 13.14 -3.56
CA ALA A 177 4.37 12.85 -2.91
C ALA A 177 5.52 12.53 -3.89
N MET A 178 5.26 12.46 -5.19
CA MET A 178 6.22 11.94 -6.20
C MET A 178 7.11 13.03 -6.82
N HIS A 179 7.35 14.12 -6.10
CA HIS A 179 8.21 15.20 -6.56
C HIS A 179 9.66 15.05 -6.06
N ASP A 180 10.63 15.28 -6.94
CA ASP A 180 12.06 15.33 -6.62
C ASP A 180 12.59 14.19 -5.75
N LEU A 181 12.10 12.97 -6.00
CA LEU A 181 12.53 11.77 -5.29
C LEU A 181 14.03 11.52 -5.49
N ARG A 182 14.73 11.22 -4.40
CA ARG A 182 16.20 11.04 -4.40
C ARG A 182 16.66 9.60 -4.60
N PRO A 183 16.01 8.58 -3.99
CA PRO A 183 16.45 7.19 -4.15
C PRO A 183 16.21 6.69 -5.57
N ALA A 184 16.93 5.64 -5.98
CA ALA A 184 16.55 4.87 -7.16
C ALA A 184 15.23 4.17 -6.91
N ILE A 185 14.35 4.12 -7.91
CA ILE A 185 13.01 3.55 -7.77
C ILE A 185 12.84 2.36 -8.73
N LEU A 186 12.34 1.24 -8.19
CA LEU A 186 11.91 0.08 -8.96
C LEU A 186 10.42 -0.17 -8.68
N VAL A 187 9.56 0.26 -9.58
CA VAL A 187 8.12 -0.05 -9.50
C VAL A 187 7.89 -1.46 -10.03
N VAL A 188 7.09 -2.25 -9.32
CA VAL A 188 6.74 -3.61 -9.75
C VAL A 188 5.23 -3.75 -9.79
N GLY A 189 4.69 -4.43 -10.81
CA GLY A 189 3.26 -4.66 -10.93
C GLY A 189 2.92 -5.91 -11.73
N GLY A 190 1.73 -6.43 -11.50
CA GLY A 190 1.15 -7.53 -12.21
C GLY A 190 0.17 -7.07 -13.29
N LEU A 191 0.26 -7.61 -14.51
CA LEU A 191 -0.69 -7.31 -15.59
C LEU A 191 -2.09 -7.89 -15.32
N PHE A 192 -2.20 -8.84 -14.41
CA PHE A 192 -3.44 -9.46 -13.96
C PHE A 192 -3.74 -9.18 -12.49
N ASP A 193 -3.17 -8.09 -11.98
CA ASP A 193 -3.48 -7.59 -10.64
C ASP A 193 -4.86 -6.93 -10.68
N ALA A 194 -5.81 -7.51 -9.95
CA ALA A 194 -7.17 -6.99 -9.87
C ALA A 194 -7.35 -5.92 -8.78
N GLU A 195 -6.33 -5.73 -7.95
CA GLU A 195 -6.35 -4.77 -6.83
C GLU A 195 -5.61 -3.48 -7.21
N ASP A 196 -4.28 -3.55 -7.40
CA ASP A 196 -3.42 -2.39 -7.53
C ASP A 196 -2.67 -2.30 -8.87
N CYS A 197 -3.28 -2.75 -9.95
CA CYS A 197 -2.71 -2.58 -11.29
C CYS A 197 -2.58 -1.10 -11.66
N TYR A 198 -3.61 -0.31 -11.39
CA TYR A 198 -3.65 1.13 -11.65
C TYR A 198 -2.51 1.86 -10.92
N GLY A 199 -2.31 1.57 -9.63
CA GLY A 199 -1.32 2.21 -8.79
C GLY A 199 0.10 2.03 -9.28
N ALA A 200 0.47 0.82 -9.73
CA ALA A 200 1.80 0.56 -10.27
C ALA A 200 2.10 1.43 -11.51
N TRP A 201 1.18 1.49 -12.47
CA TRP A 201 1.34 2.29 -13.68
C TRP A 201 1.31 3.79 -13.41
N THR A 202 0.40 4.23 -12.54
CA THR A 202 0.27 5.64 -12.15
C THR A 202 1.51 6.11 -11.40
N THR A 203 2.05 5.30 -10.48
CA THR A 203 3.29 5.59 -9.77
C THR A 203 4.45 5.78 -10.74
N TYR A 204 4.67 4.83 -11.64
CA TYR A 204 5.74 4.92 -12.64
C TYR A 204 5.61 6.18 -13.50
N ALA A 205 4.43 6.40 -14.08
CA ALA A 205 4.18 7.54 -14.96
C ALA A 205 4.34 8.89 -14.21
N SER A 206 3.87 8.96 -12.98
CA SER A 206 3.95 10.18 -12.17
C SER A 206 5.38 10.51 -11.75
N ILE A 207 6.16 9.51 -11.32
CA ILE A 207 7.59 9.72 -11.00
C ILE A 207 8.35 10.18 -12.25
N ARG A 208 8.13 9.58 -13.40
CA ARG A 208 8.77 9.98 -14.66
C ARG A 208 8.48 11.44 -15.02
N ARG A 209 7.30 11.94 -14.71
CA ARG A 209 6.87 13.32 -14.97
C ARG A 209 7.35 14.30 -13.90
N GLN A 210 7.22 13.95 -12.62
CA GLN A 210 7.42 14.86 -11.49
C GLN A 210 8.84 14.81 -10.91
N SER A 211 9.54 13.70 -11.14
CA SER A 211 10.92 13.46 -10.70
C SER A 211 11.81 13.03 -11.88
N PRO A 212 11.97 13.83 -12.94
CA PRO A 212 12.62 13.41 -14.17
C PRO A 212 14.10 13.05 -14.02
N ARG A 213 14.73 13.49 -12.93
CA ARG A 213 16.13 13.17 -12.58
C ARG A 213 16.26 11.86 -11.81
N THR A 214 15.16 11.31 -11.29
CA THR A 214 15.16 10.08 -10.52
C THR A 214 15.37 8.87 -11.43
N SER A 215 16.29 7.98 -11.08
CA SER A 215 16.41 6.69 -11.72
C SER A 215 15.18 5.85 -11.40
N CYS A 216 14.21 5.81 -12.31
CA CYS A 216 12.96 5.09 -12.14
C CYS A 216 12.81 4.04 -13.23
N ARG A 217 12.62 2.79 -12.80
CA ARG A 217 12.38 1.63 -13.68
C ARG A 217 11.08 0.95 -13.28
N MET A 218 10.48 0.22 -14.20
CA MET A 218 9.30 -0.59 -13.96
C MET A 218 9.51 -2.02 -14.43
N VAL A 219 9.01 -2.96 -13.65
CA VAL A 219 8.89 -4.37 -14.03
C VAL A 219 7.41 -4.75 -13.97
N ALA A 220 6.91 -5.26 -15.08
CA ALA A 220 5.58 -5.82 -15.17
C ALA A 220 5.65 -7.26 -15.68
N GLY A 221 4.88 -8.15 -15.10
CA GLY A 221 4.81 -9.55 -15.48
C GLY A 221 3.39 -10.08 -15.48
N PRO A 222 3.19 -11.33 -15.95
CA PRO A 222 1.88 -11.95 -16.01
C PRO A 222 1.42 -12.45 -14.64
N TRP A 223 1.45 -11.55 -13.67
CA TRP A 223 1.18 -11.85 -12.28
C TRP A 223 -0.17 -11.28 -11.83
N VAL A 224 -0.80 -12.00 -10.91
CA VAL A 224 -1.82 -11.46 -10.01
C VAL A 224 -1.14 -10.65 -8.90
N HIS A 225 -1.92 -10.05 -8.01
CA HIS A 225 -1.41 -9.30 -6.86
C HIS A 225 -0.34 -10.08 -6.08
N GLY A 226 0.87 -9.52 -5.99
CA GLY A 226 2.02 -10.16 -5.32
C GLY A 226 2.61 -11.40 -6.02
N GLY A 227 2.16 -11.74 -7.23
CA GLY A 227 2.54 -12.97 -7.92
C GLY A 227 4.03 -13.12 -8.24
N TRP A 228 4.80 -12.04 -8.28
CA TRP A 228 6.27 -12.04 -8.43
C TRP A 228 7.02 -12.55 -7.19
N ARG A 229 6.30 -12.82 -6.10
CA ARG A 229 6.81 -13.43 -4.86
C ARG A 229 6.24 -14.84 -4.62
N SER A 230 5.57 -15.40 -5.61
CA SER A 230 4.87 -16.67 -5.48
C SER A 230 5.82 -17.86 -5.37
N SER A 231 5.61 -18.72 -4.38
CA SER A 231 6.37 -19.97 -4.20
C SER A 231 6.17 -20.99 -5.32
N ASN A 232 5.15 -20.81 -6.17
CA ASN A 232 4.87 -21.70 -7.31
C ASN A 232 5.52 -21.21 -8.62
N GLY A 233 6.48 -20.29 -8.55
CA GLY A 233 7.26 -19.81 -9.68
C GLY A 233 6.63 -18.64 -10.46
N GLY A 234 5.41 -18.23 -10.18
CA GLY A 234 4.78 -17.03 -10.77
C GLY A 234 4.56 -17.09 -12.30
N ASN A 235 4.67 -18.27 -12.92
CA ASN A 235 4.53 -18.47 -14.35
C ASN A 235 3.19 -19.06 -14.79
N ARG A 236 2.18 -18.97 -13.93
CA ARG A 236 0.83 -19.49 -14.23
C ARG A 236 -0.25 -18.48 -13.82
N LEU A 237 -1.30 -18.43 -14.62
CA LEU A 237 -2.53 -17.73 -14.33
C LEU A 237 -3.71 -18.66 -14.69
N GLY A 238 -4.33 -19.25 -13.69
CA GLY A 238 -5.34 -20.26 -13.90
C GLY A 238 -4.79 -21.41 -14.75
N LYS A 239 -5.35 -21.63 -15.94
CA LYS A 239 -4.91 -22.66 -16.87
C LYS A 239 -3.79 -22.20 -17.82
N MET A 240 -3.52 -20.89 -17.88
CA MET A 240 -2.47 -20.35 -18.75
C MET A 240 -1.09 -20.56 -18.13
N ARG A 241 -0.10 -20.82 -18.97
CA ARG A 241 1.30 -20.97 -18.59
C ARG A 241 2.18 -20.04 -19.43
N PHE A 242 3.07 -19.32 -18.77
CA PHE A 242 3.99 -18.35 -19.36
C PHE A 242 5.42 -18.92 -19.37
N GLY A 243 5.62 -19.98 -20.17
CA GLY A 243 6.89 -20.68 -20.21
C GLY A 243 7.10 -21.66 -19.06
N ASP A 244 8.28 -22.28 -19.03
CA ASP A 244 8.64 -23.32 -18.05
C ASP A 244 9.48 -22.80 -16.88
N ALA A 245 10.18 -21.68 -17.10
CA ALA A 245 11.02 -21.08 -16.08
C ALA A 245 10.21 -20.39 -14.99
N SER A 246 10.78 -20.36 -13.78
CA SER A 246 10.25 -19.56 -12.68
C SER A 246 10.45 -18.07 -12.97
N LEU A 247 9.35 -17.35 -13.15
CA LEU A 247 9.39 -15.90 -13.30
C LEU A 247 9.70 -15.21 -11.97
N THR A 248 9.31 -15.81 -10.86
CA THR A 248 9.65 -15.33 -9.51
C THR A 248 11.15 -15.37 -9.28
N ASP A 249 11.81 -16.51 -9.53
CA ASP A 249 13.26 -16.64 -9.35
C ASP A 249 14.03 -15.71 -10.28
N TYR A 250 13.57 -15.59 -11.54
CA TYR A 250 14.17 -14.65 -12.47
C TYR A 250 14.07 -13.21 -11.95
N TYR A 251 12.87 -12.78 -11.51
CA TYR A 251 12.66 -11.44 -10.97
C TYR A 251 13.55 -11.19 -9.75
N GLN A 252 13.51 -12.08 -8.77
CA GLN A 252 14.26 -11.90 -7.54
C GLN A 252 15.77 -11.89 -7.78
N GLN A 253 16.31 -12.88 -8.49
CA GLN A 253 17.75 -13.04 -8.64
C GLN A 253 18.38 -12.12 -9.68
N ARG A 254 17.63 -11.73 -10.73
CA ARG A 254 18.16 -10.96 -11.84
C ARG A 254 17.77 -9.50 -11.85
N ILE A 255 16.76 -9.12 -11.06
CA ILE A 255 16.22 -7.76 -11.04
C ILE A 255 16.22 -7.19 -9.62
N GLU A 256 15.48 -7.80 -8.68
CA GLU A 256 15.27 -7.24 -7.35
C GLU A 256 16.57 -7.21 -6.52
N VAL A 257 17.24 -8.35 -6.36
CA VAL A 257 18.49 -8.42 -5.59
C VAL A 257 19.58 -7.53 -6.17
N PRO A 258 19.85 -7.51 -7.50
CA PRO A 258 20.82 -6.58 -8.06
C PRO A 258 20.42 -5.10 -7.99
N PHE A 259 19.15 -4.79 -7.81
CA PHE A 259 18.69 -3.41 -7.65
C PHE A 259 19.07 -2.84 -6.27
N PHE A 260 18.99 -3.65 -5.23
CA PHE A 260 19.36 -3.27 -3.86
C PHE A 260 20.84 -3.48 -3.55
#